data_30f16fda94d16c596e81bc074ba7e3f9
#
_entry.id   30f16fda94d16c596e81bc074ba7e3f9
#
_cell.length_a   1.000
_cell.length_b   1.000
_cell.length_c   1.000
_cell.angle_alpha   90.00
_cell.angle_beta   90.00
_cell.angle_gamma   90.00
#
_symmetry.space_group_name_H-M   'P 1'
#
loop_
_entity.id
_entity.type
_entity.pdbx_description
1 polymer ?
#
loop_
_entity_poly.entity_id
_entity_poly.type
_entity_poly.pdbx_seq_one_letter_code
_entity_poly.pdbx_strand_id
1 'polypeptide(L)'
;MGEENFVRRSRGQAQGLREGSPMIADAFGRGSFVSITIRSGYDVSGYVCDSDGSGLLLDGRDPSGDPGGYEFLPWSSIERVRV
;
A
#
# COMPACT_ATOMS: atom_id res chain seq x y z
N MET A 1 -7.33 -23.04 23.07
CA MET A 1 -8.38 -22.81 22.13
C MET A 1 -8.23 -21.51 21.40
N GLY A 2 -8.15 -20.43 22.08
CA GLY A 2 -8.15 -19.14 21.47
C GLY A 2 -7.07 -18.93 20.44
N GLU A 3 -5.87 -19.25 20.79
CA GLU A 3 -4.74 -19.05 19.93
C GLU A 3 -4.80 -19.90 18.69
N GLU A 4 -5.09 -21.14 18.91
CA GLU A 4 -5.20 -22.07 17.84
C GLU A 4 -6.33 -21.72 16.91
N ASN A 5 -7.45 -21.32 17.48
CA ASN A 5 -8.60 -20.92 16.71
C ASN A 5 -8.33 -19.66 15.93
N PHE A 6 -7.55 -18.77 16.47
CA PHE A 6 -7.21 -17.55 15.80
C PHE A 6 -6.38 -17.85 14.54
N VAL A 7 -5.39 -18.71 14.67
CA VAL A 7 -4.57 -19.08 13.53
C VAL A 7 -5.40 -19.77 12.47
N ARG A 8 -6.26 -20.66 12.90
CA ARG A 8 -7.12 -21.38 11.98
C ARG A 8 -8.08 -20.45 11.28
N ARG A 9 -8.60 -19.50 12.01
CA ARG A 9 -9.52 -18.53 11.47
C ARG A 9 -8.86 -17.68 10.40
N SER A 10 -7.63 -17.28 10.64
CA SER A 10 -6.86 -16.56 9.66
C SER A 10 -6.74 -17.34 8.37
N ARG A 11 -6.42 -18.59 8.51
CA ARG A 11 -6.30 -19.46 7.37
C ARG A 11 -7.61 -19.62 6.65
N GLY A 12 -8.69 -19.78 7.42
CA GLY A 12 -10.01 -19.92 6.84
C GLY A 12 -10.43 -18.68 6.10
N GLN A 13 -10.04 -17.53 6.61
CA GLN A 13 -10.42 -16.28 5.96
C GLN A 13 -9.74 -16.11 4.62
N ALA A 14 -8.67 -16.84 4.37
CA ALA A 14 -7.99 -16.77 3.10
C ALA A 14 -8.73 -17.50 1.99
N GLN A 15 -9.77 -18.24 2.34
CA GLN A 15 -10.45 -19.07 1.35
C GLN A 15 -11.13 -18.27 0.25
N GLY A 16 -11.55 -17.05 0.51
CA GLY A 16 -12.20 -16.22 -0.49
C GLY A 16 -11.24 -15.34 -1.26
N LEU A 17 -9.96 -15.41 -0.96
CA LEU A 17 -8.98 -14.53 -1.58
C LEU A 17 -8.52 -15.09 -2.90
N ARG A 18 -8.15 -14.19 -3.80
CA ARG A 18 -7.53 -14.59 -5.05
C ARG A 18 -6.16 -15.16 -4.77
N GLU A 19 -5.78 -16.08 -5.64
CA GLU A 19 -4.44 -16.60 -5.62
C GLU A 19 -3.47 -15.45 -5.86
N GLY A 20 -2.40 -15.42 -5.09
CA GLY A 20 -1.42 -14.35 -5.22
C GLY A 20 -1.79 -13.07 -4.50
N SER A 21 -2.77 -13.09 -3.61
CA SER A 21 -3.13 -11.92 -2.82
C SER A 21 -1.92 -11.44 -2.01
N PRO A 22 -1.60 -10.15 -2.08
CA PRO A 22 -0.42 -9.64 -1.38
C PRO A 22 -0.68 -9.44 0.11
N MET A 23 0.40 -9.52 0.88
CA MET A 23 0.39 -9.10 2.27
C MET A 23 0.72 -7.62 2.32
N ILE A 24 0.40 -6.97 3.44
CA ILE A 24 0.70 -5.54 3.59
C ILE A 24 2.19 -5.26 3.36
N ALA A 25 3.04 -6.10 3.92
CA ALA A 25 4.49 -5.90 3.79
C ALA A 25 4.93 -5.97 2.33
N ASP A 26 4.28 -6.82 1.55
CA ASP A 26 4.62 -6.94 0.13
C ASP A 26 4.04 -5.80 -0.68
N ALA A 27 2.83 -5.36 -0.31
CA ALA A 27 2.14 -4.31 -1.04
C ALA A 27 2.86 -2.97 -0.93
N PHE A 28 3.48 -2.72 0.22
CA PHE A 28 4.19 -1.46 0.45
C PHE A 28 5.70 -1.64 0.45
N GLY A 29 6.19 -2.76 -0.09
CA GLY A 29 7.62 -2.98 -0.17
C GLY A 29 8.27 -2.03 -1.14
N ARG A 30 9.55 -1.75 -0.91
CA ARG A 30 10.32 -0.88 -1.77
C ARG A 30 10.23 -1.35 -3.22
N GLY A 31 9.94 -0.43 -4.13
CA GLY A 31 9.80 -0.73 -5.54
C GLY A 31 8.39 -1.09 -5.98
N SER A 32 7.44 -1.21 -5.05
CA SER A 32 6.05 -1.48 -5.43
C SER A 32 5.43 -0.24 -6.05
N PHE A 33 4.65 -0.41 -7.09
CA PHE A 33 3.93 0.70 -7.69
C PHE A 33 2.57 0.83 -7.02
N VAL A 34 2.24 2.04 -6.58
CA VAL A 34 0.98 2.28 -5.88
C VAL A 34 0.29 3.52 -6.44
N SER A 35 -1.01 3.54 -6.31
CA SER A 35 -1.83 4.71 -6.62
C SER A 35 -2.56 5.10 -5.34
N ILE A 36 -2.40 6.34 -4.94
CA ILE A 36 -2.85 6.81 -3.64
C ILE A 36 -3.85 7.93 -3.81
N THR A 37 -4.97 7.82 -3.12
CA THR A 37 -5.94 8.91 -3.03
C THR A 37 -5.70 9.63 -1.72
N ILE A 38 -5.39 10.92 -1.79
CA ILE A 38 -5.21 11.73 -0.60
C ILE A 38 -6.54 12.38 -0.23
N ARG A 39 -6.62 12.87 1.01
CA ARG A 39 -7.90 13.34 1.55
C ARG A 39 -8.46 14.55 0.83
N SER A 40 -7.61 15.30 0.18
CA SER A 40 -8.07 16.45 -0.60
C SER A 40 -8.68 16.03 -1.94
N GLY A 41 -8.63 14.74 -2.28
CA GLY A 41 -9.23 14.22 -3.51
C GLY A 41 -8.28 14.02 -4.66
N TYR A 42 -7.02 14.34 -4.49
CA TYR A 42 -6.04 14.11 -5.55
C TYR A 42 -5.52 12.68 -5.51
N ASP A 43 -5.16 12.20 -6.67
CA ASP A 43 -4.50 10.90 -6.80
C ASP A 43 -3.03 11.12 -7.10
N VAL A 44 -2.20 10.33 -6.43
CA VAL A 44 -0.75 10.37 -6.61
C VAL A 44 -0.30 8.94 -6.88
N SER A 45 0.55 8.77 -7.89
CA SER A 45 1.05 7.45 -8.25
C SER A 45 2.56 7.45 -8.26
N GLY A 46 3.14 6.30 -7.96
CA GLY A 46 4.58 6.19 -7.99
C GLY A 46 5.06 4.89 -7.38
N TYR A 47 6.37 4.77 -7.32
CA TYR A 47 7.02 3.60 -6.73
C TYR A 47 7.37 3.91 -5.28
N VAL A 48 7.14 2.94 -4.42
CA VAL A 48 7.45 3.11 -3.00
C VAL A 48 8.95 3.09 -2.81
N CYS A 49 9.49 4.14 -2.22
CA CYS A 49 10.87 4.18 -1.79
C CYS A 49 11.01 3.62 -0.40
N ASP A 50 10.11 4.03 0.49
CA ASP A 50 10.19 3.66 1.89
C ASP A 50 8.84 3.93 2.56
N SER A 51 8.58 3.26 3.67
CA SER A 51 7.41 3.54 4.49
C SER A 51 7.74 3.23 5.94
N ASP A 52 7.22 4.05 6.84
CA ASP A 52 7.41 3.83 8.27
C ASP A 52 6.17 4.35 9.01
N GLY A 53 6.29 4.54 10.33
CA GLY A 53 5.17 5.04 11.13
C GLY A 53 4.72 6.44 10.78
N SER A 54 5.55 7.20 10.09
CA SER A 54 5.22 8.59 9.72
C SER A 54 4.44 8.69 8.43
N GLY A 55 4.74 7.82 7.48
CA GLY A 55 4.10 7.91 6.18
C GLY A 55 4.80 7.13 5.11
N LEU A 56 4.57 7.55 3.89
CA LEU A 56 5.01 6.85 2.69
C LEU A 56 5.83 7.80 1.83
N LEU A 57 7.01 7.35 1.42
CA LEU A 57 7.85 8.13 0.50
C LEU A 57 7.77 7.51 -0.88
N LEU A 58 7.39 8.31 -1.85
CA LEU A 58 7.20 7.84 -3.22
C LEU A 58 8.18 8.48 -4.18
N ASP A 59 8.59 7.69 -5.16
CA ASP A 59 9.19 8.18 -6.38
C ASP A 59 8.02 8.43 -7.33
N GLY A 60 7.52 9.65 -7.37
CA GLY A 60 6.29 9.98 -8.07
C GLY A 60 6.39 9.82 -9.56
N ARG A 61 5.25 9.49 -10.17
CA ARG A 61 5.13 9.37 -11.62
C ARG A 61 3.95 10.20 -12.09
N ASP A 62 4.12 10.89 -13.21
CA ASP A 62 3.02 11.62 -13.80
C ASP A 62 2.15 10.64 -14.61
N PRO A 63 1.00 11.08 -15.17
CA PRO A 63 0.13 10.17 -15.90
C PRO A 63 0.78 9.50 -17.09
N SER A 64 1.83 10.08 -17.65
CA SER A 64 2.53 9.43 -18.77
C SER A 64 3.61 8.48 -18.30
N GLY A 65 3.84 8.39 -16.99
CA GLY A 65 4.83 7.47 -16.42
C GLY A 65 6.19 8.08 -16.21
N ASP A 66 6.36 9.36 -16.50
CA ASP A 66 7.64 10.03 -16.36
C ASP A 66 7.89 10.40 -14.90
N PRO A 67 9.16 10.44 -14.47
CA PRO A 67 9.47 10.80 -13.09
C PRO A 67 8.98 12.19 -12.74
N GLY A 68 8.35 12.31 -11.58
CA GLY A 68 7.81 13.58 -11.11
C GLY A 68 8.45 14.07 -9.83
N GLY A 69 9.48 13.37 -9.34
CA GLY A 69 10.16 13.74 -8.11
C GLY A 69 9.71 12.89 -6.94
N TYR A 70 10.42 13.05 -5.82
CA TYR A 70 10.09 12.30 -4.61
C TYR A 70 9.05 13.06 -3.82
N GLU A 71 8.11 12.31 -3.23
CA GLU A 71 7.02 12.90 -2.49
C GLU A 71 6.80 12.14 -1.20
N PHE A 72 6.68 12.86 -0.09
CA PHE A 72 6.37 12.24 1.18
C PHE A 72 4.92 12.49 1.52
N LEU A 73 4.19 11.43 1.85
CA LEU A 73 2.79 11.49 2.21
C LEU A 73 2.61 10.96 3.63
N PRO A 74 2.27 11.83 4.59
CA PRO A 74 1.97 11.35 5.95
C PRO A 74 0.73 10.46 5.91
N TRP A 75 0.68 9.45 6.77
CA TRP A 75 -0.47 8.55 6.79
C TRP A 75 -1.77 9.29 7.00
N SER A 76 -1.75 10.39 7.74
CA SER A 76 -2.96 11.15 8.01
C SER A 76 -3.56 11.80 6.77
N SER A 77 -2.80 11.97 5.71
CA SER A 77 -3.32 12.57 4.48
C SER A 77 -3.71 11.53 3.45
N ILE A 78 -3.51 10.26 3.72
CA ILE A 78 -3.83 9.19 2.79
C ILE A 78 -5.19 8.62 3.12
N GLU A 79 -6.05 8.58 2.12
CA GLU A 79 -7.38 7.98 2.28
C GLU A 79 -7.39 6.55 1.80
N ARG A 80 -6.74 6.27 0.68
CA ARG A 80 -6.75 4.93 0.08
C ARG A 80 -5.48 4.71 -0.71
N VAL A 81 -4.98 3.48 -0.67
CA VAL A 81 -3.85 3.07 -1.48
C VAL A 81 -4.27 1.88 -2.32
N ARG A 82 -4.03 1.97 -3.61
CA ARG A 82 -4.21 0.84 -4.52
C ARG A 82 -2.86 0.31 -4.91
N VAL A 83 -2.75 -0.98 -4.87
CA VAL A 83 -1.50 -1.66 -5.21
C VAL A 83 -1.68 -2.55 -6.42
#